data_cceb036a001690478d7f31840c200d3e
#
_entry.id   cceb036a001690478d7f31840c200d3e
#
_cell.length_a   1.000
_cell.length_b   1.000
_cell.length_c   1.000
_cell.angle_alpha   90.00
_cell.angle_beta   90.00
_cell.angle_gamma   90.00
#
_symmetry.space_group_name_H-M   'P 1'
#
loop_
_entity.id
_entity.type
_entity.pdbx_description
1 polymer ?
#
loop_
_entity_poly.entity_id
_entity_poly.type
_entity_poly.pdbx_seq_one_letter_code
_entity_poly.pdbx_strand_id
1 'polypeptide(L)'
;MDREALADWLRALDELTYYVLLGIPQDASPDELKAAFHAFAETFHPDSHTGRPDDERDALGRIFRRGTEANRVLTDPALRAAYDASLAEGLAPAVASRKSSLPPSREAPAGPKRLEDSLRNPTARPFARRAEELAKNGDVKQAKLQLTMARHYEPNNPALEAFLKDLEARGK
;
A
#
# COMPACT_ATOMS: atom_id res chain seq x y z
N MET A 1 -18.86 -14.26 14.66
CA MET A 1 -19.76 -13.38 13.90
C MET A 1 -20.62 -14.27 13.02
N ASP A 2 -21.93 -14.14 13.10
CA ASP A 2 -22.89 -14.86 12.26
C ASP A 2 -23.15 -14.12 10.94
N ARG A 3 -23.92 -14.74 10.04
CA ARG A 3 -24.19 -14.21 8.69
C ARG A 3 -25.03 -12.92 8.71
N GLU A 4 -25.92 -12.79 9.68
CA GLU A 4 -26.80 -11.63 9.82
C GLU A 4 -25.99 -10.41 10.28
N ALA A 5 -25.16 -10.56 11.30
CA ALA A 5 -24.26 -9.52 11.76
C ALA A 5 -23.27 -9.08 10.67
N LEU A 6 -22.81 -10.02 9.83
CA LEU A 6 -21.93 -9.70 8.70
C LEU A 6 -22.65 -8.86 7.63
N ALA A 7 -23.92 -9.17 7.36
CA ALA A 7 -24.74 -8.40 6.42
C ALA A 7 -25.02 -6.98 6.93
N ASP A 8 -25.25 -6.82 8.23
CA ASP A 8 -25.46 -5.51 8.85
C ASP A 8 -24.17 -4.66 8.82
N TRP A 9 -23.04 -5.28 9.07
CA TRP A 9 -21.73 -4.64 8.92
C TRP A 9 -21.51 -4.12 7.49
N LEU A 10 -21.84 -4.93 6.48
CA LEU A 10 -21.69 -4.53 5.09
C LEU A 10 -22.60 -3.36 4.70
N ARG A 11 -23.83 -3.33 5.21
CA ARG A 11 -24.78 -2.23 4.96
C ARG A 11 -24.27 -0.92 5.56
N ALA A 12 -23.72 -0.99 6.77
CA ALA A 12 -23.21 0.19 7.47
C ALA A 12 -21.82 0.63 6.98
N LEU A 13 -21.07 -0.22 6.26
CA LEU A 13 -19.65 -0.02 5.95
C LEU A 13 -19.34 1.32 5.27
N ASP A 14 -20.22 1.77 4.38
CA ASP A 14 -20.05 3.03 3.64
C ASP A 14 -20.50 4.26 4.45
N GLU A 15 -21.29 4.05 5.51
CA GLU A 15 -21.77 5.11 6.40
C GLU A 15 -20.87 5.30 7.63
N LEU A 16 -20.05 4.28 7.96
CA LEU A 16 -19.15 4.33 9.11
C LEU A 16 -17.93 5.21 8.81
N THR A 17 -17.62 6.12 9.75
CA THR A 17 -16.32 6.80 9.73
C THR A 17 -15.18 5.82 10.02
N TYR A 18 -13.97 6.15 9.63
CA TYR A 18 -12.79 5.33 9.93
C TYR A 18 -12.58 5.14 11.44
N TYR A 19 -12.92 6.14 12.23
CA TYR A 19 -12.86 6.09 13.70
C TYR A 19 -13.84 5.07 14.27
N VAL A 20 -15.09 5.11 13.83
CA VAL A 20 -16.13 4.15 14.24
C VAL A 20 -15.80 2.75 13.75
N LEU A 21 -15.30 2.61 12.53
CA LEU A 21 -14.91 1.32 11.94
C LEU A 21 -13.85 0.61 12.78
N LEU A 22 -12.87 1.35 13.29
CA LEU A 22 -11.78 0.82 14.13
C LEU A 22 -12.12 0.85 15.63
N GLY A 23 -13.27 1.44 16.03
CA GLY A 23 -13.70 1.53 17.41
C GLY A 23 -12.84 2.48 18.27
N ILE A 24 -12.34 3.56 17.68
CA ILE A 24 -11.50 4.56 18.35
C ILE A 24 -12.14 5.96 18.31
N PRO A 25 -11.82 6.85 19.25
CA PRO A 25 -12.23 8.25 19.20
C PRO A 25 -11.42 9.05 18.15
N GLN A 26 -11.95 10.23 17.76
CA GLN A 26 -11.28 11.09 16.77
C GLN A 26 -9.94 11.65 17.23
N ASP A 27 -9.71 11.74 18.53
CA ASP A 27 -8.47 12.20 19.15
C ASP A 27 -7.52 11.06 19.53
N ALA A 28 -7.81 9.83 19.10
CA ALA A 28 -6.95 8.67 19.37
C ALA A 28 -5.49 8.90 19.00
N SER A 29 -4.61 8.49 19.90
CA SER A 29 -3.17 8.50 19.72
C SER A 29 -2.72 7.46 18.67
N PRO A 30 -1.49 7.59 18.14
CA PRO A 30 -0.93 6.59 17.21
C PRO A 30 -0.85 5.19 17.81
N ASP A 31 -0.61 5.06 19.10
CA ASP A 31 -0.53 3.76 19.78
C ASP A 31 -1.91 3.11 19.93
N GLU A 32 -2.94 3.90 20.28
CA GLU A 32 -4.33 3.42 20.32
C GLU A 32 -4.82 3.00 18.95
N LEU A 33 -4.52 3.78 17.92
CA LEU A 33 -4.83 3.43 16.53
C LEU A 33 -4.19 2.11 16.13
N LYS A 34 -2.91 1.91 16.45
CA LYS A 34 -2.18 0.68 16.16
C LYS A 34 -2.80 -0.52 16.89
N ALA A 35 -3.11 -0.38 18.17
CA ALA A 35 -3.73 -1.44 18.96
C ALA A 35 -5.12 -1.81 18.42
N ALA A 36 -5.94 -0.81 18.08
CA ALA A 36 -7.27 -1.01 17.51
C ALA A 36 -7.20 -1.70 16.14
N PHE A 37 -6.27 -1.29 15.29
CA PHE A 37 -6.09 -1.96 13.99
C PHE A 37 -5.62 -3.41 14.14
N HIS A 38 -4.76 -3.72 15.11
CA HIS A 38 -4.39 -5.11 15.41
C HIS A 38 -5.60 -5.96 15.80
N ALA A 39 -6.42 -5.49 16.73
CA ALA A 39 -7.64 -6.18 17.15
C ALA A 39 -8.63 -6.35 15.98
N PHE A 40 -8.78 -5.31 15.14
CA PHE A 40 -9.59 -5.37 13.93
C PHE A 40 -9.04 -6.42 12.94
N ALA A 41 -7.73 -6.43 12.72
CA ALA A 41 -7.09 -7.37 11.80
C ALA A 41 -7.22 -8.82 12.27
N GLU A 42 -7.07 -9.10 13.56
CA GLU A 42 -7.30 -10.44 14.12
C GLU A 42 -8.73 -10.93 13.89
N THR A 43 -9.71 -10.02 13.99
CA THR A 43 -11.14 -10.35 13.80
C THR A 43 -11.51 -10.59 12.34
N PHE A 44 -10.95 -9.82 11.41
CA PHE A 44 -11.37 -9.79 10.00
C PHE A 44 -10.33 -10.31 9.01
N HIS A 45 -9.19 -10.85 9.49
CA HIS A 45 -8.16 -11.35 8.58
C HIS A 45 -8.68 -12.51 7.72
N PRO A 46 -8.47 -12.47 6.39
CA PRO A 46 -8.99 -13.51 5.50
C PRO A 46 -8.52 -14.92 5.85
N ASP A 47 -7.29 -15.08 6.36
CA ASP A 47 -6.74 -16.39 6.73
C ASP A 47 -7.48 -17.03 7.93
N SER A 48 -8.06 -16.21 8.81
CA SER A 48 -8.85 -16.70 9.95
C SER A 48 -10.21 -17.27 9.55
N HIS A 49 -10.60 -17.10 8.27
CA HIS A 49 -11.95 -17.41 7.78
C HIS A 49 -11.97 -18.33 6.55
N THR A 50 -10.91 -19.09 6.31
CA THR A 50 -10.75 -19.98 5.14
C THR A 50 -11.83 -21.06 5.03
N GLY A 51 -12.44 -21.47 6.14
CA GLY A 51 -13.52 -22.48 6.19
C GLY A 51 -14.93 -21.93 5.95
N ARG A 52 -15.11 -20.62 5.70
CA ARG A 52 -16.42 -20.01 5.47
C ARG A 52 -16.82 -20.08 3.99
N PRO A 53 -18.16 -19.98 3.69
CA PRO A 53 -18.66 -19.84 2.32
C PRO A 53 -18.01 -18.66 1.58
N ASP A 54 -17.96 -18.73 0.26
CA ASP A 54 -17.26 -17.72 -0.57
C ASP A 54 -17.87 -16.32 -0.42
N ASP A 55 -19.21 -16.23 -0.33
CA ASP A 55 -19.93 -14.97 -0.12
C ASP A 55 -19.58 -14.30 1.22
N GLU A 56 -19.39 -15.08 2.28
CA GLU A 56 -18.96 -14.57 3.59
C GLU A 56 -17.48 -14.16 3.58
N ARG A 57 -16.64 -14.90 2.88
CA ARG A 57 -15.21 -14.53 2.71
C ARG A 57 -15.04 -13.24 1.93
N ASP A 58 -15.83 -13.05 0.87
CA ASP A 58 -15.83 -11.80 0.09
C ASP A 58 -16.31 -10.62 0.92
N ALA A 59 -17.33 -10.82 1.75
CA ALA A 59 -17.84 -9.81 2.68
C ALA A 59 -16.77 -9.40 3.71
N LEU A 60 -16.13 -10.37 4.36
CA LEU A 60 -15.03 -10.15 5.29
C LEU A 60 -13.85 -9.45 4.62
N GLY A 61 -13.53 -9.84 3.40
CA GLY A 61 -12.48 -9.19 2.58
C GLY A 61 -12.79 -7.73 2.27
N ARG A 62 -14.06 -7.36 2.07
CA ARG A 62 -14.47 -5.96 1.89
C ARG A 62 -14.30 -5.16 3.19
N ILE A 63 -14.73 -5.71 4.32
CA ILE A 63 -14.56 -5.08 5.64
C ILE A 63 -13.08 -4.90 5.95
N PHE A 64 -12.26 -5.93 5.75
CA PHE A 64 -10.82 -5.88 5.98
C PHE A 64 -10.11 -4.83 5.13
N ARG A 65 -10.43 -4.74 3.83
CA ARG A 65 -9.89 -3.70 2.95
C ARG A 65 -10.23 -2.30 3.44
N ARG A 66 -11.46 -2.09 3.90
CA ARG A 66 -11.89 -0.80 4.45
C ARG A 66 -11.14 -0.44 5.74
N GLY A 67 -10.92 -1.40 6.63
CA GLY A 67 -10.13 -1.20 7.85
C GLY A 67 -8.65 -0.92 7.55
N THR A 68 -8.08 -1.59 6.55
CA THR A 68 -6.71 -1.32 6.10
C THR A 68 -6.57 0.09 5.51
N GLU A 69 -7.56 0.55 4.75
CA GLU A 69 -7.64 1.92 4.25
C GLU A 69 -7.74 2.92 5.40
N ALA A 70 -8.61 2.66 6.39
CA ALA A 70 -8.77 3.47 7.58
C ALA A 70 -7.44 3.62 8.35
N ASN A 71 -6.76 2.51 8.60
CA ASN A 71 -5.46 2.54 9.26
C ASN A 71 -4.44 3.37 8.49
N ARG A 72 -4.35 3.21 7.16
CA ARG A 72 -3.45 3.99 6.32
C ARG A 72 -3.72 5.50 6.41
N VAL A 73 -4.99 5.90 6.32
CA VAL A 73 -5.39 7.32 6.35
C VAL A 73 -5.17 7.92 7.73
N LEU A 74 -5.53 7.21 8.79
CA LEU A 74 -5.44 7.74 10.15
C LEU A 74 -4.00 7.73 10.72
N THR A 75 -3.13 6.87 10.20
CA THR A 75 -1.71 6.82 10.60
C THR A 75 -0.91 7.96 9.97
N ASP A 76 -1.27 8.43 8.79
CA ASP A 76 -0.62 9.56 8.12
C ASP A 76 -1.25 10.89 8.60
N PRO A 77 -0.50 11.80 9.26
CA PRO A 77 -1.07 13.02 9.79
C PRO A 77 -1.71 13.93 8.74
N ALA A 78 -1.17 13.98 7.52
CA ALA A 78 -1.69 14.80 6.44
C ALA A 78 -3.01 14.24 5.88
N LEU A 79 -3.08 12.91 5.70
CA LEU A 79 -4.30 12.23 5.25
C LEU A 79 -5.38 12.28 6.32
N ARG A 80 -5.02 12.12 7.59
CA ARG A 80 -5.94 12.25 8.73
C ARG A 80 -6.55 13.64 8.79
N ALA A 81 -5.74 14.70 8.71
CA ALA A 81 -6.22 16.08 8.70
C ALA A 81 -7.16 16.36 7.51
N ALA A 82 -6.85 15.87 6.31
CA ALA A 82 -7.71 16.00 5.14
C ALA A 82 -9.03 15.24 5.28
N TYR A 83 -8.99 14.06 5.91
CA TYR A 83 -10.17 13.26 6.21
C TYR A 83 -11.06 13.97 7.24
N ASP A 84 -10.49 14.48 8.32
CA ASP A 84 -11.20 15.21 9.37
C ASP A 84 -11.85 16.49 8.84
N ALA A 85 -11.14 17.24 8.00
CA ALA A 85 -11.69 18.42 7.32
C ALA A 85 -12.90 18.06 6.45
N SER A 86 -12.84 16.95 5.71
CA SER A 86 -13.95 16.48 4.87
C SER A 86 -15.16 16.04 5.69
N LEU A 87 -14.94 15.44 6.87
CA LEU A 87 -16.03 15.11 7.80
C LEU A 87 -16.66 16.38 8.41
N ALA A 88 -15.84 17.37 8.76
CA ALA A 88 -16.32 18.68 9.26
C ALA A 88 -17.14 19.46 8.23
N GLU A 89 -16.86 19.30 6.93
CA GLU A 89 -17.66 19.81 5.82
C GLU A 89 -19.01 19.09 5.63
N GLY A 90 -19.31 18.08 6.46
CA GLY A 90 -20.53 17.27 6.39
C GLY A 90 -20.57 16.30 5.22
N LEU A 91 -19.43 15.95 4.66
CA LEU A 91 -19.35 14.93 3.63
C LEU A 91 -19.60 13.54 4.24
N ALA A 92 -20.37 12.70 3.52
CA ALA A 92 -20.55 11.32 3.92
C ALA A 92 -19.21 10.59 4.05
N PRO A 93 -19.02 9.70 5.03
CA PRO A 93 -17.76 9.03 5.28
C PRO A 93 -17.13 8.35 4.05
N ALA A 94 -17.95 7.78 3.18
CA ALA A 94 -17.51 7.21 1.90
C ALA A 94 -16.93 8.27 0.93
N VAL A 95 -17.49 9.47 0.94
CA VAL A 95 -17.00 10.60 0.09
C VAL A 95 -15.75 11.21 0.70
N ALA A 96 -15.72 11.40 2.03
CA ALA A 96 -14.55 11.85 2.78
C ALA A 96 -13.37 10.90 2.56
N SER A 97 -13.61 9.59 2.58
CA SER A 97 -12.63 8.56 2.24
C SER A 97 -12.07 8.72 0.84
N ARG A 98 -12.89 8.97 -0.15
CA ARG A 98 -12.43 9.16 -1.55
C ARG A 98 -11.60 10.43 -1.73
N LYS A 99 -11.90 11.50 -0.99
CA LYS A 99 -11.10 12.73 -0.99
C LYS A 99 -9.76 12.55 -0.27
N SER A 100 -9.74 11.81 0.84
CA SER A 100 -8.53 11.51 1.61
C SER A 100 -7.77 10.29 1.08
N SER A 101 -8.47 9.31 0.49
CA SER A 101 -7.88 8.36 -0.42
C SER A 101 -7.63 9.04 -1.77
N LEU A 102 -6.73 10.00 -1.78
CA LEU A 102 -5.89 10.13 -2.96
C LEU A 102 -5.53 8.71 -3.37
N PRO A 103 -5.69 8.37 -4.69
CA PRO A 103 -5.22 7.06 -5.16
C PRO A 103 -3.88 6.85 -4.52
N PRO A 104 -3.56 5.61 -4.02
CA PRO A 104 -2.30 5.37 -3.36
C PRO A 104 -1.30 6.15 -4.16
N SER A 105 -0.68 7.15 -3.54
CA SER A 105 0.20 8.03 -4.27
C SER A 105 1.16 7.14 -5.00
N ARG A 106 0.88 6.92 -6.25
CA ARG A 106 1.88 6.56 -7.24
C ARG A 106 2.83 7.74 -7.41
N GLU A 107 2.71 8.67 -6.46
CA GLU A 107 3.58 9.81 -6.25
C GLU A 107 3.64 10.08 -4.75
N ALA A 108 4.33 9.23 -4.00
CA ALA A 108 5.44 9.76 -3.24
C ALA A 108 6.15 10.73 -4.21
N PRO A 109 6.54 11.99 -3.79
CA PRO A 109 7.21 12.92 -4.70
C PRO A 109 8.24 12.09 -5.43
N ALA A 110 8.15 12.07 -6.77
CA ALA A 110 8.89 11.17 -7.59
C ALA A 110 10.39 11.34 -7.29
N GLY A 111 10.85 10.65 -6.29
CA GLY A 111 12.20 10.17 -6.29
C GLY A 111 12.29 9.33 -7.56
N PRO A 112 13.34 9.45 -8.35
CA PRO A 112 13.45 8.79 -9.64
C PRO A 112 12.98 7.34 -9.46
N LYS A 113 11.99 6.92 -10.27
CA LYS A 113 11.39 5.57 -10.21
C LYS A 113 12.53 4.59 -10.04
N ARG A 114 12.61 3.93 -8.90
CA ARG A 114 13.67 2.98 -8.64
C ARG A 114 13.58 1.87 -9.68
N LEU A 115 14.70 1.46 -10.19
CA LEU A 115 14.78 0.40 -11.20
C LEU A 115 14.05 -0.87 -10.71
N GLU A 116 14.13 -1.15 -9.40
CA GLU A 116 13.45 -2.26 -8.73
C GLU A 116 11.92 -2.24 -8.87
N ASP A 117 11.31 -1.04 -8.95
CA ASP A 117 9.85 -0.88 -9.07
C ASP A 117 9.33 -1.22 -10.48
N SER A 118 10.22 -1.24 -11.45
CA SER A 118 9.92 -1.59 -12.86
C SER A 118 9.99 -3.10 -13.11
N LEU A 119 10.40 -3.89 -12.11
CA LEU A 119 10.60 -5.32 -12.23
C LEU A 119 9.40 -6.12 -11.70
N ARG A 120 8.96 -7.08 -12.51
CA ARG A 120 7.89 -8.01 -12.16
C ARG A 120 8.39 -9.16 -11.29
N ASN A 121 9.61 -9.64 -11.57
CA ASN A 121 10.21 -10.76 -10.85
C ASN A 121 10.84 -10.28 -9.53
N PRO A 122 10.35 -10.77 -8.36
CA PRO A 122 10.88 -10.37 -7.06
C PRO A 122 12.36 -10.73 -6.89
N THR A 123 12.85 -11.79 -7.56
CA THR A 123 14.26 -12.22 -7.50
C THR A 123 15.20 -11.27 -8.24
N ALA A 124 14.71 -10.53 -9.23
CA ALA A 124 15.50 -9.54 -9.97
C ALA A 124 15.66 -8.21 -9.21
N ARG A 125 14.73 -7.87 -8.32
CA ARG A 125 14.69 -6.59 -7.58
C ARG A 125 15.95 -6.28 -6.77
N PRO A 126 16.51 -7.21 -5.95
CA PRO A 126 17.72 -6.91 -5.18
C PRO A 126 18.93 -6.60 -6.05
N PHE A 127 19.04 -7.22 -7.22
CA PHE A 127 20.12 -6.93 -8.19
C PHE A 127 19.95 -5.55 -8.82
N ALA A 128 18.74 -5.16 -9.19
CA ALA A 128 18.45 -3.84 -9.73
C ALA A 128 18.72 -2.72 -8.73
N ARG A 129 18.29 -2.90 -7.47
CA ARG A 129 18.57 -1.97 -6.38
C ARG A 129 20.07 -1.78 -6.16
N ARG A 130 20.84 -2.88 -6.12
CA ARG A 130 22.27 -2.84 -5.94
C ARG A 130 22.98 -2.18 -7.13
N ALA A 131 22.46 -2.37 -8.35
CA ALA A 131 22.98 -1.70 -9.53
C ALA A 131 22.79 -0.18 -9.46
N GLU A 132 21.63 0.31 -8.99
CA GLU A 132 21.41 1.74 -8.77
C GLU A 132 22.33 2.34 -7.71
N GLU A 133 22.55 1.65 -6.60
CA GLU A 133 23.45 2.09 -5.53
C GLU A 133 24.90 2.20 -6.02
N LEU A 134 25.37 1.19 -6.74
CA LEU A 134 26.72 1.19 -7.33
C LEU A 134 26.89 2.27 -8.40
N ALA A 135 25.85 2.50 -9.21
CA ALA A 135 25.85 3.57 -10.20
C ALA A 135 25.93 4.97 -9.57
N LYS A 136 25.26 5.19 -8.43
CA LYS A 136 25.34 6.43 -7.65
C LYS A 136 26.73 6.64 -7.06
N ASN A 137 27.39 5.57 -6.65
CA ASN A 137 28.75 5.60 -6.10
C ASN A 137 29.84 5.69 -7.18
N GLY A 138 29.46 5.72 -8.47
CA GLY A 138 30.40 5.81 -9.60
C GLY A 138 31.02 4.48 -10.01
N ASP A 139 30.64 3.37 -9.39
CA ASP A 139 31.15 2.04 -9.75
C ASP A 139 30.35 1.42 -10.91
N VAL A 140 30.58 1.96 -12.10
CA VAL A 140 29.87 1.57 -13.33
C VAL A 140 30.12 0.09 -13.68
N LYS A 141 31.32 -0.45 -13.40
CA LYS A 141 31.65 -1.85 -13.71
C LYS A 141 30.82 -2.82 -12.87
N GLN A 142 30.74 -2.59 -11.57
CA GLN A 142 29.98 -3.40 -10.65
C GLN A 142 28.47 -3.25 -10.90
N ALA A 143 28.00 -2.03 -11.21
CA ALA A 143 26.61 -1.77 -11.56
C ALA A 143 26.18 -2.57 -12.80
N LYS A 144 26.99 -2.63 -13.85
CA LYS A 144 26.74 -3.45 -15.05
C LYS A 144 26.65 -4.94 -14.73
N LEU A 145 27.50 -5.45 -13.85
CA LEU A 145 27.47 -6.85 -13.43
C LEU A 145 26.13 -7.18 -12.74
N GLN A 146 25.68 -6.33 -11.82
CA GLN A 146 24.39 -6.51 -11.13
C GLN A 146 23.20 -6.44 -12.11
N LEU A 147 23.25 -5.54 -13.09
CA LEU A 147 22.23 -5.47 -14.14
C LEU A 147 22.18 -6.71 -15.02
N THR A 148 23.33 -7.30 -15.32
CA THR A 148 23.37 -8.57 -16.06
C THR A 148 22.68 -9.68 -15.29
N MET A 149 22.87 -9.74 -13.96
CA MET A 149 22.15 -10.67 -13.10
C MET A 149 20.65 -10.40 -13.10
N ALA A 150 20.21 -9.14 -12.96
CA ALA A 150 18.80 -8.78 -13.03
C ALA A 150 18.17 -9.18 -14.39
N ARG A 151 18.88 -8.99 -15.51
CA ARG A 151 18.45 -9.41 -16.86
C ARG A 151 18.34 -10.92 -17.02
N HIS A 152 19.12 -11.70 -16.30
CA HIS A 152 18.98 -13.15 -16.32
C HIS A 152 17.57 -13.59 -15.83
N TYR A 153 17.00 -12.88 -14.89
CA TYR A 153 15.66 -13.15 -14.36
C TYR A 153 14.54 -12.45 -15.16
N GLU A 154 14.84 -11.34 -15.85
CA GLU A 154 13.90 -10.60 -16.71
C GLU A 154 14.58 -10.11 -18.00
N PRO A 155 14.80 -10.98 -18.98
CA PRO A 155 15.61 -10.66 -20.17
C PRO A 155 15.04 -9.55 -21.08
N ASN A 156 13.72 -9.32 -21.05
CA ASN A 156 13.03 -8.37 -21.94
C ASN A 156 12.45 -7.17 -21.17
N ASN A 157 13.05 -6.76 -20.05
CA ASN A 157 12.57 -5.61 -19.30
C ASN A 157 13.18 -4.30 -19.85
N PRO A 158 12.35 -3.40 -20.43
CA PRO A 158 12.84 -2.17 -21.06
C PRO A 158 13.53 -1.20 -20.08
N ALA A 159 13.20 -1.26 -18.79
CA ALA A 159 13.83 -0.41 -17.78
C ALA A 159 15.28 -0.85 -17.49
N LEU A 160 15.54 -2.16 -17.48
CA LEU A 160 16.91 -2.68 -17.33
C LEU A 160 17.78 -2.33 -18.54
N GLU A 161 17.23 -2.38 -19.75
CA GLU A 161 17.96 -2.00 -20.97
C GLU A 161 18.25 -0.50 -21.03
N ALA A 162 17.27 0.33 -20.68
CA ALA A 162 17.46 1.78 -20.64
C ALA A 162 18.53 2.18 -19.62
N PHE A 163 18.51 1.56 -18.42
CA PHE A 163 19.50 1.84 -17.39
C PHE A 163 20.90 1.36 -17.76
N LEU A 164 21.02 0.22 -18.44
CA LEU A 164 22.31 -0.26 -18.96
C LEU A 164 22.89 0.71 -19.98
N LYS A 165 22.06 1.24 -20.87
CA LYS A 165 22.44 2.23 -21.89
C LYS A 165 22.90 3.55 -21.27
N ASP A 166 22.24 3.99 -20.19
CA ASP A 166 22.65 5.18 -19.43
C ASP A 166 24.02 4.96 -18.74
N LEU A 167 24.26 3.78 -18.15
CA LEU A 167 25.56 3.43 -17.57
C LEU A 167 26.67 3.33 -18.61
N GLU A 168 26.37 2.94 -19.83
CA GLU A 168 27.33 2.92 -20.93
C GLU A 168 27.70 4.32 -21.38
N ALA A 169 26.78 5.25 -21.37
CA ALA A 169 27.01 6.65 -21.68
C ALA A 169 27.86 7.37 -20.62
N ARG A 170 27.66 7.00 -19.32
CA ARG A 170 28.44 7.57 -18.20
C ARG A 170 29.86 6.98 -18.05
N GLY A 171 30.11 5.82 -18.62
CA GLY A 171 31.40 5.12 -18.52
C GLY A 171 32.40 5.42 -19.65
N LYS A 172 32.08 6.41 -20.48
CA LYS A 172 33.01 7.00 -21.47
C LYS A 172 33.55 8.31 -20.93
#